data_054c085c595ee01863f25ed55d498dc0
#
_entry.id   054c085c595ee01863f25ed55d498dc0
#
_cell.length_a   1.000
_cell.length_b   1.000
_cell.length_c   1.000
_cell.angle_alpha   90.00
_cell.angle_beta   90.00
_cell.angle_gamma   90.00
#
_symmetry.space_group_name_H-M   'P 1'
#
loop_
_entity.id
_entity.type
_entity.pdbx_description
1 polymer ?
#
loop_
_entity_poly.entity_id
_entity_poly.type
_entity_poly.pdbx_seq_one_letter_code
_entity_poly.pdbx_strand_id
1 'polypeptide(L)'
;MVVAIDGPAGTGKSTVASLIAKKLNITFLNSGSFYRALTLALLEANVDLSNTDLVIEFCKKQNLDYVNSHLILNGVDVEHRLHEDNVSANVSPVSAIPEVRHFVNDRLHEIVKSLSIVCEGRDMTTVVFPDAEYKFYLDASIDVQAQRRYNQGVSNLSLEEIKEAIIKRDELDKNKVEGSLRIAPDATYIDTSDLTIEKVCEIIINKIHQ
;
A
#
# COMPACT_ATOMS: atom_id res chain seq x y z
N MET A 1 14.77 5.79 -11.13
CA MET A 1 14.63 6.34 -9.76
C MET A 1 13.45 5.70 -9.07
N VAL A 2 13.67 5.16 -7.87
CA VAL A 2 12.63 4.59 -7.02
C VAL A 2 12.59 5.36 -5.70
N VAL A 3 11.43 5.93 -5.40
CA VAL A 3 11.11 6.53 -4.10
C VAL A 3 10.16 5.60 -3.38
N ALA A 4 10.61 4.94 -2.31
CA ALA A 4 9.83 3.98 -1.55
C ALA A 4 9.34 4.61 -0.23
N ILE A 5 8.04 4.46 0.06
CA ILE A 5 7.39 5.05 1.24
C ILE A 5 6.63 3.97 2.00
N ASP A 6 7.04 3.68 3.22
CA ASP A 6 6.34 2.77 4.13
C ASP A 6 5.71 3.49 5.32
N GLY A 7 4.89 2.78 6.06
CA GLY A 7 4.29 3.24 7.30
C GLY A 7 2.92 2.64 7.58
N PRO A 8 2.38 2.84 8.80
CA PRO A 8 1.10 2.29 9.23
C PRO A 8 -0.11 2.86 8.46
N ALA A 9 -1.29 2.34 8.73
CA ALA A 9 -2.53 2.84 8.14
C ALA A 9 -2.83 4.29 8.58
N GLY A 10 -3.45 5.11 7.72
CA GLY A 10 -3.88 6.47 8.12
C GLY A 10 -2.79 7.54 8.25
N THR A 11 -1.53 7.26 7.94
CA THR A 11 -0.41 8.23 8.04
C THR A 11 -0.31 9.21 6.85
N GLY A 12 -1.17 9.06 5.83
CA GLY A 12 -1.19 9.95 4.67
C GLY A 12 -0.30 9.52 3.50
N LYS A 13 0.31 8.32 3.54
CA LYS A 13 1.25 7.83 2.50
C LYS A 13 0.74 7.98 1.08
N SER A 14 -0.47 7.48 0.79
CA SER A 14 -1.01 7.48 -0.58
C SER A 14 -1.19 8.91 -1.12
N THR A 15 -1.68 9.82 -0.27
CA THR A 15 -1.84 11.24 -0.64
C THR A 15 -0.48 11.89 -0.90
N VAL A 16 0.48 11.70 0.01
CA VAL A 16 1.83 12.24 -0.10
C VAL A 16 2.54 11.66 -1.32
N ALA A 17 2.53 10.34 -1.49
CA ALA A 17 3.16 9.65 -2.62
C ALA A 17 2.62 10.11 -3.97
N SER A 18 1.30 10.24 -4.10
CA SER A 18 0.64 10.75 -5.32
C SER A 18 1.04 12.19 -5.64
N LEU A 19 1.08 13.07 -4.62
CA LEU A 19 1.50 14.46 -4.81
C LEU A 19 2.97 14.59 -5.18
N ILE A 20 3.85 13.80 -4.58
CA ILE A 20 5.28 13.76 -4.91
C ILE A 20 5.47 13.26 -6.33
N ALA A 21 4.83 12.16 -6.72
CA ALA A 21 4.90 11.63 -8.06
C ALA A 21 4.48 12.68 -9.11
N LYS A 22 3.39 13.40 -8.85
CA LYS A 22 2.93 14.51 -9.70
C LYS A 22 3.96 15.63 -9.79
N LYS A 23 4.55 16.05 -8.66
CA LYS A 23 5.56 17.15 -8.63
C LYS A 23 6.84 16.76 -9.35
N LEU A 24 7.26 15.50 -9.26
CA LEU A 24 8.46 14.96 -9.92
C LEU A 24 8.19 14.50 -11.34
N ASN A 25 6.94 14.52 -11.81
CA ASN A 25 6.50 14.00 -13.11
C ASN A 25 6.92 12.53 -13.34
N ILE A 26 6.71 11.69 -12.33
CA ILE A 26 6.97 10.25 -12.34
C ILE A 26 5.72 9.47 -11.95
N THR A 27 5.74 8.14 -12.09
CA THR A 27 4.58 7.30 -11.83
C THR A 27 4.35 7.11 -10.33
N PHE A 28 3.11 7.33 -9.85
CA PHE A 28 2.66 6.88 -8.53
C PHE A 28 2.23 5.42 -8.61
N LEU A 29 2.62 4.60 -7.64
CA LEU A 29 2.26 3.20 -7.55
C LEU A 29 1.85 2.84 -6.11
N ASN A 30 0.61 2.37 -5.95
CA ASN A 30 0.09 1.86 -4.68
C ASN A 30 0.17 0.32 -4.66
N SER A 31 1.12 -0.24 -3.91
CA SER A 31 1.27 -1.69 -3.83
C SER A 31 0.04 -2.39 -3.23
N GLY A 32 -0.69 -1.71 -2.35
CA GLY A 32 -1.93 -2.21 -1.77
C GLY A 32 -3.03 -2.46 -2.80
N SER A 33 -3.06 -1.72 -3.91
CA SER A 33 -4.03 -1.89 -4.98
C SER A 33 -3.92 -3.27 -5.64
N PHE A 34 -2.72 -3.84 -5.75
CA PHE A 34 -2.49 -5.17 -6.32
C PHE A 34 -3.14 -6.27 -5.48
N TYR A 35 -2.94 -6.23 -4.17
CA TYR A 35 -3.58 -7.20 -3.26
C TYR A 35 -5.09 -7.04 -3.24
N ARG A 36 -5.61 -5.80 -3.33
CA ARG A 36 -7.05 -5.53 -3.41
C ARG A 36 -7.65 -6.06 -4.70
N ALA A 37 -6.97 -5.92 -5.83
CA ALA A 37 -7.44 -6.48 -7.10
C ALA A 37 -7.49 -8.01 -7.08
N LEU A 38 -6.47 -8.67 -6.53
CA LEU A 38 -6.51 -10.12 -6.34
C LEU A 38 -7.64 -10.54 -5.40
N THR A 39 -7.86 -9.79 -4.31
CA THR A 39 -8.97 -10.05 -3.37
C THR A 39 -10.32 -9.87 -4.06
N LEU A 40 -10.49 -8.82 -4.86
CA LEU A 40 -11.70 -8.60 -5.66
C LEU A 40 -11.96 -9.79 -6.58
N ALA A 41 -10.96 -10.24 -7.33
CA ALA A 41 -11.08 -11.39 -8.22
C ALA A 41 -11.46 -12.69 -7.50
N LEU A 42 -10.85 -12.94 -6.34
CA LEU A 42 -11.14 -14.10 -5.49
C LEU A 42 -12.60 -14.09 -5.03
N LEU A 43 -13.10 -12.93 -4.57
CA LEU A 43 -14.47 -12.76 -4.11
C LEU A 43 -15.48 -12.93 -5.25
N GLU A 44 -15.22 -12.36 -6.43
CA GLU A 44 -16.08 -12.50 -7.61
C GLU A 44 -16.17 -13.95 -8.10
N ALA A 45 -15.05 -14.68 -8.01
CA ALA A 45 -15.00 -16.10 -8.37
C ALA A 45 -15.52 -17.03 -7.26
N ASN A 46 -15.96 -16.48 -6.11
CA ASN A 46 -16.39 -17.24 -4.93
C ASN A 46 -15.36 -18.27 -4.48
N VAL A 47 -14.07 -17.94 -4.54
CA VAL A 47 -12.99 -18.80 -4.03
C VAL A 47 -13.02 -18.82 -2.51
N ASP A 48 -12.92 -20.01 -1.92
CA ASP A 48 -12.82 -20.16 -0.46
C ASP A 48 -11.48 -19.58 0.04
N LEU A 49 -11.56 -18.40 0.68
CA LEU A 49 -10.38 -17.69 1.20
C LEU A 49 -9.71 -18.42 2.38
N SER A 50 -10.36 -19.40 2.99
CA SER A 50 -9.76 -20.24 4.03
C SER A 50 -8.85 -21.34 3.46
N ASN A 51 -8.98 -21.65 2.17
CA ASN A 51 -8.13 -22.62 1.47
C ASN A 51 -6.98 -21.90 0.77
N THR A 52 -5.84 -21.83 1.44
CA THR A 52 -4.64 -21.14 0.97
C THR A 52 -4.16 -21.64 -0.40
N ASP A 53 -4.21 -22.94 -0.66
CA ASP A 53 -3.75 -23.50 -1.94
C ASP A 53 -4.62 -23.04 -3.11
N LEU A 54 -5.94 -23.01 -2.93
CA LEU A 54 -6.86 -22.47 -3.94
C LEU A 54 -6.63 -20.98 -4.18
N VAL A 55 -6.41 -20.19 -3.12
CA VAL A 55 -6.09 -18.77 -3.24
C VAL A 55 -4.81 -18.55 -4.06
N ILE A 56 -3.74 -19.29 -3.75
CA ILE A 56 -2.46 -19.18 -4.46
C ILE A 56 -2.63 -19.56 -5.94
N GLU A 57 -3.26 -20.70 -6.22
CA GLU A 57 -3.48 -21.18 -7.58
C GLU A 57 -4.30 -20.20 -8.40
N PHE A 58 -5.34 -19.62 -7.80
CA PHE A 58 -6.18 -18.63 -8.45
C PHE A 58 -5.43 -17.32 -8.73
N CYS A 59 -4.71 -16.79 -7.73
CA CYS A 59 -3.97 -15.55 -7.88
C CYS A 59 -2.91 -15.61 -8.99
N LYS A 60 -2.18 -16.72 -9.08
CA LYS A 60 -1.14 -16.92 -10.12
C LYS A 60 -1.67 -16.93 -11.55
N LYS A 61 -2.96 -17.13 -11.74
CA LYS A 61 -3.63 -17.11 -13.07
C LYS A 61 -4.09 -15.72 -13.49
N GLN A 62 -4.03 -14.73 -12.57
CA GLN A 62 -4.49 -13.38 -12.86
C GLN A 62 -3.41 -12.58 -13.58
N ASN A 63 -3.85 -11.70 -14.50
CA ASN A 63 -2.96 -10.72 -15.10
C ASN A 63 -3.20 -9.36 -14.43
N LEU A 64 -2.14 -8.78 -13.88
CA LEU A 64 -2.15 -7.48 -13.23
C LEU A 64 -1.28 -6.52 -14.03
N ASP A 65 -1.86 -5.45 -14.54
CA ASP A 65 -1.16 -4.37 -15.23
C ASP A 65 -1.43 -3.03 -14.53
N TYR A 66 -0.55 -2.06 -14.76
CA TYR A 66 -0.69 -0.72 -14.18
C TYR A 66 -0.53 0.34 -15.27
N VAL A 67 -1.62 1.00 -15.62
CA VAL A 67 -1.68 1.95 -16.73
C VAL A 67 -2.28 3.26 -16.27
N ASN A 68 -1.58 4.39 -16.49
CA ASN A 68 -2.03 5.73 -16.12
C ASN A 68 -2.46 5.84 -14.63
N SER A 69 -1.70 5.22 -13.73
CA SER A 69 -1.99 5.16 -12.29
C SER A 69 -3.26 4.39 -11.91
N HIS A 70 -3.78 3.56 -12.81
CA HIS A 70 -4.90 2.65 -12.57
C HIS A 70 -4.45 1.20 -12.64
N LEU A 71 -4.98 0.38 -11.76
CA LEU A 71 -4.76 -1.06 -11.79
C LEU A 71 -5.72 -1.73 -12.77
N ILE A 72 -5.14 -2.50 -13.66
CA ILE A 72 -5.84 -3.29 -14.67
C ILE A 72 -5.76 -4.76 -14.28
N LEU A 73 -6.91 -5.38 -14.03
CA LEU A 73 -7.03 -6.80 -13.73
C LEU A 73 -7.63 -7.53 -14.94
N ASN A 74 -6.88 -8.46 -15.53
CA ASN A 74 -7.32 -9.23 -16.69
C ASN A 74 -7.84 -8.35 -17.85
N GLY A 75 -7.21 -7.20 -18.06
CA GLY A 75 -7.58 -6.24 -19.10
C GLY A 75 -8.70 -5.27 -18.74
N VAL A 76 -9.23 -5.32 -17.50
CA VAL A 76 -10.31 -4.44 -17.01
C VAL A 76 -9.77 -3.46 -15.97
N ASP A 77 -10.09 -2.17 -16.09
CA ASP A 77 -9.81 -1.16 -15.06
C ASP A 77 -10.71 -1.41 -13.85
N VAL A 78 -10.08 -1.76 -12.73
CA VAL A 78 -10.77 -2.07 -11.47
C VAL A 78 -10.50 -1.04 -10.37
N GLU A 79 -9.77 0.06 -10.66
CA GLU A 79 -9.33 1.03 -9.64
C GLU A 79 -10.49 1.54 -8.77
N HIS A 80 -11.63 1.84 -9.37
CA HIS A 80 -12.81 2.36 -8.68
C HIS A 80 -13.46 1.35 -7.70
N ARG A 81 -13.13 0.06 -7.80
CA ARG A 81 -13.70 -1.04 -7.00
C ARG A 81 -12.79 -1.50 -5.85
N LEU A 82 -11.52 -1.10 -5.88
CA LEU A 82 -10.53 -1.61 -4.93
C LEU A 82 -10.81 -1.24 -3.46
N HIS A 83 -11.65 -0.24 -3.23
CA HIS A 83 -12.01 0.24 -1.90
C HIS A 83 -13.40 -0.20 -1.43
N GLU A 84 -14.08 -1.09 -2.16
CA GLU A 84 -15.33 -1.71 -1.71
C GLU A 84 -15.15 -2.34 -0.32
N ASP A 85 -16.18 -2.27 0.53
CA ASP A 85 -16.12 -2.76 1.92
C ASP A 85 -15.72 -4.24 2.00
N ASN A 86 -16.28 -5.06 1.09
CA ASN A 86 -15.98 -6.48 1.02
C ASN A 86 -14.52 -6.75 0.69
N VAL A 87 -13.93 -6.00 -0.25
CA VAL A 87 -12.49 -6.07 -0.57
C VAL A 87 -11.65 -5.64 0.64
N SER A 88 -12.05 -4.54 1.27
CA SER A 88 -11.33 -3.97 2.43
C SER A 88 -11.33 -4.91 3.63
N ALA A 89 -12.41 -5.65 3.86
CA ALA A 89 -12.53 -6.63 4.93
C ALA A 89 -11.66 -7.89 4.70
N ASN A 90 -11.39 -8.25 3.46
CA ASN A 90 -10.75 -9.53 3.10
C ASN A 90 -9.31 -9.41 2.58
N VAL A 91 -8.79 -8.21 2.31
CA VAL A 91 -7.46 -8.02 1.73
C VAL A 91 -6.30 -8.41 2.67
N SER A 92 -6.47 -8.26 3.97
CA SER A 92 -5.37 -8.53 4.93
C SER A 92 -4.95 -10.00 4.97
N PRO A 93 -5.88 -10.98 5.07
CA PRO A 93 -5.54 -12.40 4.96
C PRO A 93 -4.84 -12.75 3.64
N VAL A 94 -5.38 -12.27 2.50
CA VAL A 94 -4.81 -12.54 1.18
C VAL A 94 -3.38 -11.98 1.06
N SER A 95 -3.16 -10.75 1.52
CA SER A 95 -1.84 -10.10 1.50
C SER A 95 -0.82 -10.68 2.49
N ALA A 96 -1.24 -11.57 3.39
CA ALA A 96 -0.36 -12.25 4.33
C ALA A 96 0.21 -13.57 3.78
N ILE A 97 -0.34 -14.10 2.67
CA ILE A 97 0.13 -15.34 2.05
C ILE A 97 1.45 -15.10 1.31
N PRO A 98 2.56 -15.77 1.69
CA PRO A 98 3.88 -15.52 1.09
C PRO A 98 3.90 -15.66 -0.43
N GLU A 99 3.29 -16.69 -0.99
CA GLU A 99 3.27 -16.96 -2.42
C GLU A 99 2.50 -15.91 -3.21
N VAL A 100 1.44 -15.34 -2.63
CA VAL A 100 0.70 -14.20 -3.21
C VAL A 100 1.58 -12.95 -3.18
N ARG A 101 2.36 -12.76 -2.11
CA ARG A 101 3.31 -11.64 -2.02
C ARG A 101 4.41 -11.76 -3.06
N HIS A 102 4.99 -12.94 -3.22
CA HIS A 102 6.02 -13.18 -4.25
C HIS A 102 5.47 -12.86 -5.64
N PHE A 103 4.27 -13.35 -5.97
CA PHE A 103 3.62 -13.05 -7.24
C PHE A 103 3.42 -11.54 -7.46
N VAL A 104 2.94 -10.80 -6.44
CA VAL A 104 2.74 -9.35 -6.52
C VAL A 104 4.10 -8.63 -6.64
N ASN A 105 5.11 -9.02 -5.87
CA ASN A 105 6.43 -8.40 -5.91
C ASN A 105 7.10 -8.59 -7.27
N ASP A 106 7.02 -9.79 -7.86
CA ASP A 106 7.53 -10.04 -9.21
C ASP A 106 6.86 -9.10 -10.22
N ARG A 107 5.54 -8.91 -10.10
CA ARG A 107 4.81 -8.02 -10.99
C ARG A 107 5.19 -6.55 -10.80
N LEU A 108 5.37 -6.11 -9.54
CA LEU A 108 5.87 -4.76 -9.23
C LEU A 108 7.26 -4.54 -9.84
N HIS A 109 8.18 -5.49 -9.69
CA HIS A 109 9.51 -5.42 -10.28
C HIS A 109 9.47 -5.32 -11.81
N GLU A 110 8.58 -6.06 -12.47
CA GLU A 110 8.40 -5.96 -13.94
C GLU A 110 7.96 -4.55 -14.37
N ILE A 111 6.95 -4.00 -13.67
CA ILE A 111 6.39 -2.68 -13.98
C ILE A 111 7.45 -1.58 -13.84
N VAL A 112 8.33 -1.66 -12.84
CA VAL A 112 9.31 -0.60 -12.56
C VAL A 112 10.59 -0.67 -13.40
N LYS A 113 10.82 -1.74 -14.17
CA LYS A 113 12.03 -1.89 -14.99
C LYS A 113 12.30 -0.70 -15.91
N SER A 114 11.25 -0.03 -16.38
CA SER A 114 11.33 1.07 -17.32
C SER A 114 10.82 2.40 -16.80
N LEU A 115 10.45 2.48 -15.51
CA LEU A 115 9.78 3.63 -14.92
C LEU A 115 10.55 4.21 -13.74
N SER A 116 10.50 5.53 -13.60
CA SER A 116 10.74 6.17 -12.32
C SER A 116 9.42 6.22 -11.55
N ILE A 117 9.45 5.84 -10.26
CA ILE A 117 8.23 5.68 -9.46
C ILE A 117 8.35 6.31 -8.07
N VAL A 118 7.19 6.69 -7.52
CA VAL A 118 6.96 6.77 -6.08
C VAL A 118 6.04 5.62 -5.71
N CYS A 119 6.56 4.67 -4.92
CA CYS A 119 5.80 3.50 -4.48
C CYS A 119 5.50 3.58 -2.99
N GLU A 120 4.26 3.27 -2.59
CA GLU A 120 3.88 3.21 -1.18
C GLU A 120 3.37 1.83 -0.78
N GLY A 121 3.63 1.47 0.49
CA GLY A 121 3.20 0.18 1.03
C GLY A 121 3.48 -0.01 2.51
N ARG A 122 3.91 -1.23 2.87
CA ARG A 122 4.28 -1.64 4.23
C ARG A 122 5.72 -2.14 4.34
N ASP A 123 6.26 -2.61 3.24
CA ASP A 123 7.57 -3.26 3.14
C ASP A 123 8.31 -2.89 1.85
N MET A 124 7.93 -1.76 1.27
CA MET A 124 8.57 -1.25 0.04
C MET A 124 10.05 -0.97 0.24
N THR A 125 10.42 -0.42 1.41
CA THR A 125 11.80 -0.03 1.75
C THR A 125 12.66 -1.19 2.24
N THR A 126 12.04 -2.32 2.64
CA THR A 126 12.73 -3.44 3.29
C THR A 126 12.76 -4.72 2.46
N VAL A 127 11.72 -4.98 1.68
CA VAL A 127 11.53 -6.24 0.93
C VAL A 127 11.38 -6.00 -0.56
N VAL A 128 10.48 -5.11 -0.97
CA VAL A 128 10.15 -4.96 -2.39
C VAL A 128 11.22 -4.18 -3.15
N PHE A 129 11.65 -3.04 -2.61
CA PHE A 129 12.71 -2.19 -3.20
C PHE A 129 13.78 -1.87 -2.16
N PRO A 130 14.52 -2.90 -1.65
CA PRO A 130 15.54 -2.70 -0.62
C PRO A 130 16.70 -1.81 -1.09
N ASP A 131 16.86 -1.65 -2.40
CA ASP A 131 17.89 -0.80 -3.02
C ASP A 131 17.31 0.50 -3.61
N ALA A 132 16.07 0.90 -3.17
CA ALA A 132 15.49 2.18 -3.59
C ALA A 132 16.41 3.36 -3.24
N GLU A 133 16.58 4.31 -4.19
CA GLU A 133 17.44 5.48 -4.01
C GLU A 133 16.97 6.37 -2.87
N TYR A 134 15.66 6.43 -2.63
CA TYR A 134 15.06 7.22 -1.55
C TYR A 134 14.06 6.40 -0.77
N LYS A 135 14.27 6.31 0.54
CA LYS A 135 13.43 5.54 1.44
C LYS A 135 12.88 6.42 2.55
N PHE A 136 11.58 6.36 2.74
CA PHE A 136 10.86 7.11 3.76
C PHE A 136 9.94 6.20 4.56
N TYR A 137 9.83 6.51 5.85
CA TYR A 137 8.85 5.89 6.72
C TYR A 137 7.99 6.98 7.33
N LEU A 138 6.70 6.98 6.98
CA LEU A 138 5.73 7.95 7.52
C LEU A 138 4.99 7.33 8.69
N ASP A 139 5.02 8.00 9.82
CA ASP A 139 4.29 7.61 11.02
C ASP A 139 3.30 8.70 11.46
N ALA A 140 2.40 8.37 12.36
CA ALA A 140 1.54 9.31 13.05
C ALA A 140 0.98 8.66 14.33
N SER A 141 0.57 9.48 15.32
CA SER A 141 -0.13 8.95 16.47
C SER A 141 -1.44 8.27 16.07
N ILE A 142 -1.83 7.24 16.81
CA ILE A 142 -3.04 6.46 16.51
C ILE A 142 -4.31 7.34 16.48
N ASP A 143 -4.37 8.35 17.32
CA ASP A 143 -5.49 9.29 17.35
C ASP A 143 -5.58 10.12 16.09
N VAL A 144 -4.44 10.58 15.57
CA VAL A 144 -4.36 11.30 14.29
C VAL A 144 -4.71 10.40 13.12
N GLN A 145 -4.23 9.16 13.11
CA GLN A 145 -4.57 8.17 12.07
C GLN A 145 -6.09 7.92 12.04
N ALA A 146 -6.70 7.66 13.21
CA ALA A 146 -8.13 7.43 13.34
C ALA A 146 -8.96 8.65 12.91
N GLN A 147 -8.57 9.84 13.35
CA GLN A 147 -9.25 11.08 12.99
C GLN A 147 -9.17 11.36 11.48
N ARG A 148 -8.00 11.16 10.86
CA ARG A 148 -7.84 11.29 9.41
C ARG A 148 -8.75 10.32 8.65
N ARG A 149 -8.84 9.07 9.11
CA ARG A 149 -9.69 8.05 8.48
C ARG A 149 -11.17 8.35 8.65
N TYR A 150 -11.57 8.81 9.84
CA TYR A 150 -12.93 9.25 10.12
C TYR A 150 -13.36 10.41 9.20
N ASN A 151 -12.50 11.42 9.06
CA ASN A 151 -12.76 12.59 8.22
C ASN A 151 -12.86 12.28 6.72
N GLN A 152 -12.37 11.12 6.26
CA GLN A 152 -12.54 10.67 4.87
C GLN A 152 -14.01 10.31 4.53
N GLY A 153 -14.83 10.04 5.54
CA GLY A 153 -16.27 9.76 5.35
C GLY A 153 -16.58 8.48 4.58
N VAL A 154 -15.61 7.56 4.45
CA VAL A 154 -15.75 6.31 3.66
C VAL A 154 -16.20 5.11 4.50
N SER A 155 -16.47 5.32 5.78
CA SER A 155 -16.88 4.27 6.72
C SER A 155 -18.03 4.77 7.60
N ASN A 156 -18.97 3.89 7.92
CA ASN A 156 -20.05 4.15 8.85
C ASN A 156 -19.67 3.87 10.31
N LEU A 157 -18.42 3.50 10.58
CA LEU A 157 -17.90 3.21 11.92
C LEU A 157 -17.67 4.50 12.72
N SER A 158 -17.85 4.42 14.02
CA SER A 158 -17.47 5.46 14.96
C SER A 158 -15.93 5.66 14.98
N LEU A 159 -15.49 6.79 15.50
CA LEU A 159 -14.05 7.09 15.64
C LEU A 159 -13.31 6.02 16.43
N GLU A 160 -13.92 5.50 17.51
CA GLU A 160 -13.32 4.48 18.36
C GLU A 160 -13.21 3.13 17.64
N GLU A 161 -14.26 2.71 16.92
CA GLU A 161 -14.22 1.49 16.11
C GLU A 161 -13.17 1.58 14.99
N ILE A 162 -13.01 2.75 14.38
CA ILE A 162 -11.95 3.01 13.39
C ILE A 162 -10.56 2.88 14.05
N LYS A 163 -10.38 3.43 15.24
CA LYS A 163 -9.14 3.35 16.00
C LYS A 163 -8.77 1.91 16.32
N GLU A 164 -9.71 1.13 16.83
CA GLU A 164 -9.51 -0.30 17.11
C GLU A 164 -9.16 -1.09 15.83
N ALA A 165 -9.86 -0.80 14.72
CA ALA A 165 -9.59 -1.45 13.44
C ALA A 165 -8.18 -1.12 12.91
N ILE A 166 -7.70 0.12 13.09
CA ILE A 166 -6.33 0.53 12.71
C ILE A 166 -5.31 -0.21 13.57
N ILE A 167 -5.47 -0.23 14.89
CA ILE A 167 -4.56 -0.93 15.83
C ILE A 167 -4.44 -2.41 15.43
N LYS A 168 -5.57 -3.09 15.28
CA LYS A 168 -5.61 -4.51 14.89
C LYS A 168 -4.90 -4.76 13.55
N ARG A 169 -5.11 -3.88 12.58
CA ARG A 169 -4.48 -4.00 11.27
C ARG A 169 -2.96 -3.78 11.33
N ASP A 170 -2.52 -2.77 12.07
CA ASP A 170 -1.09 -2.46 12.21
C ASP A 170 -0.36 -3.56 12.98
N GLU A 171 -1.01 -4.20 13.96
CA GLU A 171 -0.47 -5.39 14.62
C GLU A 171 -0.31 -6.56 13.65
N LEU A 172 -1.30 -6.81 12.81
CA LEU A 172 -1.21 -7.83 11.76
C LEU A 172 -0.07 -7.50 10.78
N ASP A 173 0.05 -6.25 10.33
CA ASP A 173 1.09 -5.82 9.40
C ASP A 173 2.50 -5.94 10.01
N LYS A 174 2.68 -5.69 11.31
CA LYS A 174 3.95 -5.83 12.03
C LYS A 174 4.35 -7.30 12.24
N ASN A 175 3.39 -8.19 12.40
CA ASN A 175 3.61 -9.60 12.75
C ASN A 175 3.54 -10.57 11.55
N LYS A 176 3.45 -10.08 10.32
CA LYS A 176 3.53 -10.93 9.12
C LYS A 176 4.84 -11.69 9.07
N VAL A 177 4.79 -12.94 8.64
CA VAL A 177 5.97 -13.79 8.43
C VAL A 177 6.88 -13.16 7.37
N GLU A 178 6.29 -12.70 6.27
CA GLU A 178 6.99 -11.98 5.20
C GLU A 178 6.34 -10.62 4.95
N GLY A 179 7.18 -9.61 4.65
CA GLY A 179 6.72 -8.25 4.35
C GLY A 179 6.12 -7.55 5.56
N SER A 180 6.65 -7.86 6.76
CA SER A 180 6.25 -7.16 7.98
C SER A 180 6.59 -5.68 7.92
N LEU A 181 5.70 -4.85 8.47
CA LEU A 181 5.93 -3.42 8.60
C LEU A 181 7.12 -3.14 9.53
N ARG A 182 8.22 -2.67 8.95
CA ARG A 182 9.47 -2.33 9.67
C ARG A 182 10.06 -1.06 9.08
N ILE A 183 10.83 -0.35 9.89
CA ILE A 183 11.60 0.80 9.45
C ILE A 183 12.93 0.29 8.89
N ALA A 184 13.22 0.58 7.62
CA ALA A 184 14.53 0.27 7.05
C ALA A 184 15.61 1.14 7.73
N PRO A 185 16.82 0.59 8.00
CA PRO A 185 17.87 1.32 8.72
C PRO A 185 18.29 2.63 8.05
N ASP A 186 18.16 2.70 6.73
CA ASP A 186 18.50 3.84 5.87
C ASP A 186 17.30 4.70 5.48
N ALA A 187 16.10 4.39 6.00
CA ALA A 187 14.92 5.20 5.73
C ALA A 187 14.89 6.49 6.55
N THR A 188 14.48 7.57 5.91
CA THR A 188 14.16 8.83 6.61
C THR A 188 12.81 8.67 7.31
N TYR A 189 12.82 8.71 8.65
CA TYR A 189 11.61 8.67 9.46
C TYR A 189 10.97 10.06 9.55
N ILE A 190 9.65 10.13 9.34
CA ILE A 190 8.87 11.37 9.42
C ILE A 190 7.61 11.11 10.24
N ASP A 191 7.52 11.70 11.44
CA ASP A 191 6.27 11.79 12.18
C ASP A 191 5.40 12.88 11.54
N THR A 192 4.24 12.48 11.04
CA THR A 192 3.31 13.35 10.34
C THR A 192 2.18 13.86 11.23
N SER A 193 2.20 13.57 12.54
CA SER A 193 1.09 13.87 13.47
C SER A 193 0.71 15.34 13.43
N ASP A 194 1.70 16.23 13.51
CA ASP A 194 1.51 17.68 13.55
C ASP A 194 1.87 18.39 12.21
N LEU A 195 2.02 17.61 11.14
CA LEU A 195 2.41 18.14 9.84
C LEU A 195 1.21 18.19 8.85
N THR A 196 1.18 19.24 8.03
CA THR A 196 0.31 19.26 6.85
C THR A 196 0.88 18.36 5.75
N ILE A 197 0.03 17.93 4.83
CA ILE A 197 0.44 17.14 3.65
C ILE A 197 1.52 17.87 2.84
N GLU A 198 1.36 19.18 2.65
CA GLU A 198 2.31 20.04 1.92
C GLU A 198 3.69 20.04 2.58
N LYS A 199 3.72 20.11 3.92
CA LYS A 199 4.98 20.10 4.68
C LYS A 199 5.70 18.77 4.60
N VAL A 200 4.97 17.65 4.67
CA VAL A 200 5.53 16.32 4.46
C VAL A 200 6.12 16.18 3.04
N CYS A 201 5.38 16.63 2.03
CA CYS A 201 5.85 16.65 0.64
C CYS A 201 7.12 17.49 0.47
N GLU A 202 7.17 18.68 1.11
CA GLU A 202 8.35 19.57 1.07
C GLU A 202 9.59 18.87 1.66
N ILE A 203 9.46 18.22 2.83
CA ILE A 203 10.55 17.49 3.48
C ILE A 203 11.10 16.40 2.55
N ILE A 204 10.20 15.59 1.96
CA ILE A 204 10.60 14.49 1.07
C ILE A 204 11.28 15.02 -0.20
N ILE A 205 10.71 16.03 -0.85
CA ILE A 205 11.27 16.61 -2.09
C ILE A 205 12.63 17.24 -1.83
N ASN A 206 12.79 17.97 -0.73
CA ASN A 206 14.08 18.54 -0.36
C ASN A 206 15.13 17.45 -0.15
N LYS A 207 14.74 16.29 0.38
CA LYS A 207 15.66 15.16 0.57
C LYS A 207 16.05 14.48 -0.74
N ILE A 208 15.14 14.46 -1.73
CA ILE A 208 15.40 13.92 -3.07
C ILE A 208 16.35 14.83 -3.88
N HIS A 209 16.33 16.12 -3.63
CA HIS A 209 17.16 17.10 -4.36
C HIS A 209 18.52 17.39 -3.70
N GLN A 210 18.84 16.77 -2.56
CA GLN A 210 20.15 16.84 -1.88
C GLN A 210 21.14 15.84 -2.45
#